data_3146cde43a7d33ef229322eb425bfc08
#
_entry.id   3146cde43a7d33ef229322eb425bfc08
#
_cell.length_a   1.000
_cell.length_b   1.000
_cell.length_c   1.000
_cell.angle_alpha   90.00
_cell.angle_beta   90.00
_cell.angle_gamma   90.00
#
_symmetry.space_group_name_H-M   'P 1'
#
loop_
_entity.id
_entity.type
_entity.pdbx_description
1 polymer ?
#
loop_
_entity_poly.entity_id
_entity_poly.type
_entity_poly.pdbx_seq_one_letter_code
_entity_poly.pdbx_strand_id
1 'polypeptide(L)'
;MPVAAYYLHDPAAPRPNSPTRMGTNVLLECRGRLLLEQRWDCGAWGLPGGRLRRGESEARGIARELFEETGLRLPEAAFTRVRVVDDADRIASYQDGTVWRMVIVLFRAQLPQEPELHCSRESCTLRFFTPEELRTADLVPTHRDLIEAWRPAPLEVAAAMLTRGQTVLLCRRPEGKVRALQWEFPGGKLEPGETGEQALARECREELGAEVRVGPRVDELVFDYPDLSVHLTLYQAEPLTEPRALEHSALDWVGPAGLARYDLCPADRRFVP
;
A
#
# COMPACT_ATOMS: atom_id res chain seq x y z
N MET A 1 12.46 -26.91 17.81
CA MET A 1 13.55 -26.60 16.88
C MET A 1 12.95 -26.32 15.51
N PRO A 2 13.48 -25.38 14.73
CA PRO A 2 12.93 -25.10 13.40
C PRO A 2 12.97 -26.35 12.52
N VAL A 3 11.91 -26.55 11.76
CA VAL A 3 11.74 -27.72 10.88
C VAL A 3 12.32 -27.44 9.49
N ALA A 4 12.51 -26.15 9.14
CA ALA A 4 13.06 -25.69 7.89
C ALA A 4 14.07 -24.56 8.09
N ALA A 5 15.04 -24.46 7.16
CA ALA A 5 15.95 -23.33 7.04
C ALA A 5 15.90 -22.79 5.61
N TYR A 6 15.94 -21.47 5.50
CA TYR A 6 15.78 -20.74 4.24
C TYR A 6 17.04 -19.89 3.98
N TYR A 7 17.49 -19.88 2.74
CA TYR A 7 18.74 -19.22 2.32
C TYR A 7 18.48 -18.41 1.04
N LEU A 8 19.09 -17.23 0.98
CA LEU A 8 19.19 -16.41 -0.23
C LEU A 8 20.52 -15.66 -0.16
N HIS A 9 21.33 -15.74 -1.22
CA HIS A 9 22.68 -15.15 -1.29
C HIS A 9 23.59 -15.56 -0.12
N ASP A 10 23.37 -16.77 0.40
CA ASP A 10 24.12 -17.31 1.53
C ASP A 10 25.09 -18.41 1.05
N PRO A 11 26.42 -18.22 1.19
CA PRO A 11 27.39 -19.22 0.81
C PRO A 11 27.32 -20.51 1.64
N ALA A 12 26.66 -20.48 2.80
CA ALA A 12 26.43 -21.66 3.63
C ALA A 12 25.21 -22.48 3.17
N ALA A 13 24.47 -22.04 2.17
CA ALA A 13 23.30 -22.74 1.67
C ALA A 13 23.68 -24.14 1.15
N PRO A 14 22.97 -25.20 1.57
CA PRO A 14 23.22 -26.53 1.06
C PRO A 14 22.85 -26.65 -0.43
N ARG A 15 23.51 -27.52 -1.16
CA ARG A 15 23.20 -27.77 -2.57
C ARG A 15 21.84 -28.47 -2.70
N PRO A 16 20.97 -28.04 -3.62
CA PRO A 16 19.72 -28.74 -3.91
C PRO A 16 19.96 -30.22 -4.27
N ASN A 17 19.21 -31.11 -3.64
CA ASN A 17 19.20 -32.55 -3.89
C ASN A 17 17.86 -33.07 -4.37
N SER A 18 16.91 -32.17 -4.61
CA SER A 18 15.54 -32.47 -5.02
C SER A 18 15.11 -31.55 -6.17
N PRO A 19 14.09 -31.90 -6.95
CA PRO A 19 13.60 -31.08 -8.06
C PRO A 19 13.22 -29.67 -7.60
N THR A 20 13.45 -28.69 -8.47
CA THR A 20 12.99 -27.30 -8.24
C THR A 20 11.51 -27.26 -7.89
N ARG A 21 11.17 -26.55 -6.83
CA ARG A 21 9.78 -26.30 -6.41
C ARG A 21 9.29 -24.95 -6.89
N MET A 22 8.15 -24.96 -7.55
CA MET A 22 7.41 -23.76 -7.89
C MET A 22 6.31 -23.55 -6.86
N GLY A 23 6.26 -22.35 -6.30
CA GLY A 23 5.23 -21.88 -5.39
C GLY A 23 4.68 -20.53 -5.80
N THR A 24 3.67 -20.10 -5.10
CA THR A 24 3.05 -18.77 -5.25
C THR A 24 3.09 -18.05 -3.90
N ASN A 25 3.43 -16.76 -3.91
CA ASN A 25 3.31 -15.90 -2.73
C ASN A 25 2.59 -14.61 -3.09
N VAL A 26 1.94 -13.99 -2.13
CA VAL A 26 1.20 -12.74 -2.33
C VAL A 26 1.68 -11.62 -1.42
N LEU A 27 1.90 -10.45 -2.02
CA LEU A 27 1.95 -9.16 -1.34
C LEU A 27 0.50 -8.71 -1.12
N LEU A 28 -0.10 -9.14 0.00
CA LEU A 28 -1.48 -8.78 0.36
C LEU A 28 -1.47 -7.51 1.20
N GLU A 29 -1.98 -6.44 0.62
CA GLU A 29 -1.96 -5.11 1.20
C GLU A 29 -3.34 -4.72 1.76
N CYS A 30 -3.33 -4.06 2.91
CA CYS A 30 -4.49 -3.40 3.48
C CYS A 30 -4.07 -2.05 4.09
N ARG A 31 -4.60 -0.95 3.57
CA ARG A 31 -4.36 0.41 4.11
C ARG A 31 -2.88 0.72 4.30
N GLY A 32 -2.04 0.46 3.29
CA GLY A 32 -0.60 0.72 3.32
C GLY A 32 0.20 -0.21 4.23
N ARG A 33 -0.39 -1.31 4.69
CA ARG A 33 0.26 -2.35 5.50
C ARG A 33 0.26 -3.69 4.76
N LEU A 34 1.31 -4.47 4.92
CA LEU A 34 1.53 -5.77 4.28
C LEU A 34 1.20 -6.91 5.24
N LEU A 35 0.38 -7.87 4.81
CA LEU A 35 0.12 -9.08 5.59
C LEU A 35 1.32 -10.01 5.53
N LEU A 36 1.82 -10.41 6.70
CA LEU A 36 2.78 -11.49 6.86
C LEU A 36 2.24 -12.55 7.81
N GLU A 37 2.70 -13.79 7.60
CA GLU A 37 2.53 -14.89 8.54
C GLU A 37 3.83 -15.15 9.30
N GLN A 38 3.74 -15.40 10.60
CA GLN A 38 4.85 -15.97 11.35
C GLN A 38 4.80 -17.47 11.17
N ARG A 39 5.80 -17.99 10.49
CA ARG A 39 5.86 -19.40 10.11
C ARG A 39 6.23 -20.28 11.29
N TRP A 40 5.51 -21.39 11.44
CA TRP A 40 5.80 -22.35 12.51
C TRP A 40 7.11 -23.09 12.29
N ASP A 41 7.49 -23.32 11.03
CA ASP A 41 8.65 -24.14 10.66
C ASP A 41 10.02 -23.47 10.90
N CYS A 42 10.08 -22.13 10.94
CA CYS A 42 11.31 -21.36 11.17
C CYS A 42 11.17 -20.22 12.19
N GLY A 43 9.92 -19.84 12.57
CA GLY A 43 9.65 -18.73 13.49
C GLY A 43 9.74 -17.34 12.88
N ALA A 44 10.25 -17.21 11.65
CA ALA A 44 10.40 -15.94 10.94
C ALA A 44 9.10 -15.54 10.20
N TRP A 45 8.99 -14.25 9.86
CA TRP A 45 7.85 -13.71 9.11
C TRP A 45 8.03 -13.86 7.61
N GLY A 46 7.02 -14.39 6.92
CA GLY A 46 7.01 -14.62 5.49
C GLY A 46 5.74 -14.12 4.82
N LEU A 47 5.78 -14.06 3.49
CA LEU A 47 4.60 -13.79 2.68
C LEU A 47 3.66 -14.99 2.69
N PRO A 48 2.34 -14.79 2.79
CA PRO A 48 1.38 -15.87 2.59
C PRO A 48 1.55 -16.52 1.22
N GLY A 49 1.39 -17.84 1.17
CA GLY A 49 1.52 -18.61 -0.05
C GLY A 49 2.25 -19.92 0.13
N GLY A 50 2.24 -20.74 -0.90
CA GLY A 50 2.80 -22.08 -0.81
C GLY A 50 2.96 -22.76 -2.17
N ARG A 51 3.01 -24.09 -2.16
CA ARG A 51 3.36 -24.89 -3.30
C ARG A 51 2.22 -24.98 -4.31
N LEU A 52 2.52 -24.80 -5.61
CA LEU A 52 1.60 -25.12 -6.69
C LEU A 52 1.36 -26.65 -6.77
N ARG A 53 0.11 -27.05 -6.88
CA ARG A 53 -0.30 -28.43 -7.13
C ARG A 53 -0.22 -28.76 -8.62
N ARG A 54 -0.03 -30.01 -8.95
CA ARG A 54 0.05 -30.44 -10.36
C ARG A 54 -1.26 -30.13 -11.11
N GLY A 55 -1.14 -29.37 -12.20
CA GLY A 55 -2.30 -28.97 -13.03
C GLY A 55 -3.10 -27.79 -12.46
N GLU A 56 -2.65 -27.17 -11.38
CA GLU A 56 -3.26 -25.98 -10.82
C GLU A 56 -2.72 -24.72 -11.51
N SER A 57 -3.59 -23.75 -11.82
CA SER A 57 -3.16 -22.44 -12.29
C SER A 57 -2.49 -21.65 -11.16
N GLU A 58 -1.56 -20.75 -11.51
CA GLU A 58 -0.86 -19.89 -10.53
C GLU A 58 -1.86 -19.08 -9.68
N ALA A 59 -2.88 -18.47 -10.32
CA ALA A 59 -3.89 -17.66 -9.61
C ALA A 59 -4.78 -18.51 -8.69
N ARG A 60 -5.14 -19.74 -9.11
CA ARG A 60 -5.88 -20.66 -8.25
C ARG A 60 -5.04 -21.14 -7.08
N GLY A 61 -3.74 -21.39 -7.31
CA GLY A 61 -2.80 -21.82 -6.27
C GLY A 61 -2.69 -20.77 -5.17
N ILE A 62 -2.49 -19.50 -5.54
CA ILE A 62 -2.37 -18.43 -4.52
C ILE A 62 -3.70 -18.19 -3.80
N ALA A 63 -4.86 -18.26 -4.48
CA ALA A 63 -6.16 -18.10 -3.85
C ALA A 63 -6.44 -19.22 -2.82
N ARG A 64 -6.05 -20.48 -3.16
CA ARG A 64 -6.15 -21.62 -2.25
C ARG A 64 -5.23 -21.50 -1.06
N GLU A 65 -3.92 -21.22 -1.27
CA GLU A 65 -2.94 -21.07 -0.19
C GLU A 65 -3.34 -19.95 0.77
N LEU A 66 -3.73 -18.78 0.23
CA LEU A 66 -4.19 -17.67 1.06
C LEU A 66 -5.38 -18.08 1.93
N PHE A 67 -6.35 -18.81 1.36
CA PHE A 67 -7.49 -19.31 2.13
C PHE A 67 -7.08 -20.35 3.19
N GLU A 68 -6.22 -21.30 2.83
CA GLU A 68 -5.74 -22.35 3.74
C GLU A 68 -4.96 -21.75 4.92
N GLU A 69 -4.17 -20.70 4.71
CA GLU A 69 -3.34 -20.06 5.74
C GLU A 69 -4.05 -18.99 6.56
N THR A 70 -4.97 -18.23 5.95
CA THR A 70 -5.53 -17.01 6.58
C THR A 70 -7.05 -17.03 6.77
N GLY A 71 -7.76 -17.99 6.17
CA GLY A 71 -9.21 -18.01 6.11
C GLY A 71 -9.83 -17.06 5.07
N LEU A 72 -9.02 -16.23 4.39
CA LEU A 72 -9.51 -15.23 3.44
C LEU A 72 -9.87 -15.85 2.10
N ARG A 73 -11.09 -15.60 1.63
CA ARG A 73 -11.56 -16.01 0.30
C ARG A 73 -11.52 -14.82 -0.65
N LEU A 74 -10.55 -14.80 -1.55
CA LEU A 74 -10.49 -13.84 -2.65
C LEU A 74 -10.69 -14.57 -3.99
N PRO A 75 -11.40 -13.96 -4.95
CA PRO A 75 -11.51 -14.52 -6.30
C PRO A 75 -10.16 -14.48 -7.01
N GLU A 76 -9.90 -15.40 -7.95
CA GLU A 76 -8.64 -15.43 -8.72
C GLU A 76 -8.34 -14.09 -9.42
N ALA A 77 -9.36 -13.36 -9.84
CA ALA A 77 -9.23 -12.04 -10.48
C ALA A 77 -8.73 -10.93 -9.52
N ALA A 78 -8.74 -11.14 -8.21
CA ALA A 78 -8.19 -10.19 -7.24
C ALA A 78 -6.65 -10.21 -7.19
N PHE A 79 -6.02 -11.22 -7.78
CA PHE A 79 -4.58 -11.40 -7.77
C PHE A 79 -3.96 -10.92 -9.07
N THR A 80 -3.14 -9.88 -8.99
CA THR A 80 -2.33 -9.39 -10.11
C THR A 80 -0.96 -10.05 -10.05
N ARG A 81 -0.56 -10.77 -11.10
CA ARG A 81 0.77 -11.37 -11.22
C ARG A 81 1.82 -10.27 -11.38
N VAL A 82 2.81 -10.26 -10.47
CA VAL A 82 3.90 -9.26 -10.48
C VAL A 82 5.08 -9.77 -11.31
N ARG A 83 5.68 -10.87 -10.90
CA ARG A 83 6.85 -11.48 -11.56
C ARG A 83 7.07 -12.92 -11.14
N VAL A 84 7.94 -13.60 -11.86
CA VAL A 84 8.56 -14.86 -11.40
C VAL A 84 9.93 -14.51 -10.81
N VAL A 85 10.23 -15.09 -9.66
CA VAL A 85 11.49 -14.98 -8.95
C VAL A 85 12.18 -16.32 -9.02
N ASP A 86 13.28 -16.38 -9.75
CA ASP A 86 13.93 -17.63 -10.16
C ASP A 86 15.45 -17.61 -9.87
N ASP A 87 15.82 -17.09 -8.69
CA ASP A 87 17.22 -17.03 -8.27
C ASP A 87 17.75 -18.45 -8.01
N ALA A 88 18.96 -18.73 -8.50
CA ALA A 88 19.57 -20.06 -8.40
C ALA A 88 19.90 -20.45 -6.95
N ASP A 89 20.10 -19.47 -6.08
CA ASP A 89 20.51 -19.60 -4.68
C ASP A 89 19.36 -19.37 -3.68
N ARG A 90 18.11 -19.35 -4.14
CA ARG A 90 16.90 -19.32 -3.29
C ARG A 90 16.56 -20.73 -2.85
N ILE A 91 17.06 -21.10 -1.66
CA ILE A 91 17.09 -22.49 -1.18
C ILE A 91 16.25 -22.65 0.09
N ALA A 92 15.55 -23.79 0.17
CA ALA A 92 14.92 -24.27 1.40
C ALA A 92 15.47 -25.65 1.74
N SER A 93 15.89 -25.87 2.98
CA SER A 93 16.32 -27.17 3.50
C SER A 93 15.47 -27.59 4.68
N TYR A 94 15.21 -28.89 4.77
CA TYR A 94 14.34 -29.49 5.78
C TYR A 94 15.11 -30.51 6.62
N GLN A 95 14.61 -30.80 7.81
CA GLN A 95 15.26 -31.74 8.75
C GLN A 95 15.36 -33.17 8.22
N ASP A 96 14.53 -33.57 7.27
CA ASP A 96 14.59 -34.85 6.59
C ASP A 96 15.76 -34.97 5.58
N GLY A 97 16.58 -33.91 5.48
CA GLY A 97 17.67 -33.81 4.53
C GLY A 97 17.29 -33.37 3.14
N THR A 98 16.01 -33.08 2.90
CA THR A 98 15.55 -32.60 1.60
C THR A 98 15.94 -31.13 1.41
N VAL A 99 16.53 -30.82 0.25
CA VAL A 99 16.96 -29.47 -0.13
C VAL A 99 16.40 -29.12 -1.50
N TRP A 100 15.63 -28.03 -1.56
CA TRP A 100 15.02 -27.58 -2.80
C TRP A 100 15.49 -26.20 -3.21
N ARG A 101 15.67 -26.02 -4.51
CA ARG A 101 15.64 -24.70 -5.12
C ARG A 101 14.18 -24.24 -5.25
N MET A 102 13.92 -23.01 -4.86
CA MET A 102 12.58 -22.42 -4.90
C MET A 102 12.45 -21.47 -6.10
N VAL A 103 11.31 -21.56 -6.79
CA VAL A 103 10.84 -20.55 -7.77
C VAL A 103 9.53 -20.02 -7.26
N ILE A 104 9.43 -18.70 -7.13
CA ILE A 104 8.26 -18.02 -6.60
C ILE A 104 7.55 -17.24 -7.70
N VAL A 105 6.28 -17.53 -7.91
CA VAL A 105 5.39 -16.66 -8.69
C VAL A 105 4.79 -15.66 -7.70
N LEU A 106 5.22 -14.40 -7.81
CA LEU A 106 4.79 -13.34 -6.91
C LEU A 106 3.53 -12.65 -7.43
N PHE A 107 2.54 -12.56 -6.57
CA PHE A 107 1.30 -11.84 -6.80
C PHE A 107 1.17 -10.63 -5.90
N ARG A 108 0.30 -9.70 -6.26
CA ARG A 108 -0.19 -8.59 -5.44
C ARG A 108 -1.70 -8.65 -5.37
N ALA A 109 -2.26 -8.33 -4.20
CA ALA A 109 -3.68 -8.13 -3.99
C ALA A 109 -3.91 -7.06 -2.93
N GLN A 110 -5.06 -6.38 -2.97
CA GLN A 110 -5.43 -5.33 -2.04
C GLN A 110 -6.74 -5.64 -1.36
N LEU A 111 -6.84 -5.27 -0.09
CA LEU A 111 -8.07 -5.33 0.69
C LEU A 111 -8.52 -3.91 1.03
N PRO A 112 -9.81 -3.59 0.85
CA PRO A 112 -10.35 -2.26 1.15
C PRO A 112 -10.40 -1.98 2.66
N GLN A 113 -10.54 -3.04 3.46
CA GLN A 113 -10.59 -2.98 4.92
C GLN A 113 -9.89 -4.18 5.54
N GLU A 114 -9.48 -4.03 6.80
CA GLU A 114 -8.82 -5.09 7.55
C GLU A 114 -9.81 -6.23 7.83
N PRO A 115 -9.48 -7.45 7.37
CA PRO A 115 -10.34 -8.60 7.54
C PRO A 115 -10.14 -9.25 8.91
N GLU A 116 -11.08 -10.08 9.32
CA GLU A 116 -10.83 -11.10 10.33
C GLU A 116 -9.91 -12.18 9.76
N LEU A 117 -8.83 -12.51 10.49
CA LEU A 117 -7.83 -13.49 10.09
C LEU A 117 -7.91 -14.73 10.96
N HIS A 118 -7.75 -15.90 10.35
CA HIS A 118 -7.74 -17.20 11.05
C HIS A 118 -6.44 -17.92 10.73
N CYS A 119 -5.58 -18.09 11.72
CA CYS A 119 -4.33 -18.83 11.56
C CYS A 119 -4.60 -20.30 11.23
N SER A 120 -3.83 -20.82 10.28
CA SER A 120 -3.76 -22.25 9.98
C SER A 120 -2.93 -23.00 11.04
N ARG A 121 -2.70 -24.31 10.80
CA ARG A 121 -1.75 -25.10 11.62
C ARG A 121 -0.29 -24.80 11.28
N GLU A 122 -0.02 -24.16 10.16
CA GLU A 122 1.32 -23.84 9.65
C GLU A 122 1.79 -22.44 10.06
N SER A 123 0.85 -21.58 10.53
CA SER A 123 1.10 -20.21 10.95
C SER A 123 0.96 -20.07 12.46
N CYS A 124 1.94 -19.48 13.14
CA CYS A 124 1.84 -19.11 14.55
C CYS A 124 0.95 -17.88 14.73
N THR A 125 1.09 -16.91 13.84
CA THR A 125 0.41 -15.60 13.90
C THR A 125 0.33 -14.99 12.51
N LEU A 126 -0.72 -14.21 12.29
CA LEU A 126 -0.91 -13.38 11.09
C LEU A 126 -1.00 -11.92 11.53
N ARG A 127 -0.29 -11.02 10.85
CA ARG A 127 -0.31 -9.60 11.19
C ARG A 127 -0.02 -8.71 9.97
N PHE A 128 -0.69 -7.56 9.91
CA PHE A 128 -0.37 -6.48 8.98
C PHE A 128 0.76 -5.61 9.53
N PHE A 129 1.80 -5.42 8.75
CA PHE A 129 3.00 -4.65 9.08
C PHE A 129 3.04 -3.33 8.32
N THR A 130 3.39 -2.25 9.00
CA THR A 130 3.77 -0.99 8.34
C THR A 130 5.16 -1.11 7.69
N PRO A 131 5.52 -0.22 6.75
CA PRO A 131 6.88 -0.18 6.18
C PRO A 131 7.99 -0.03 7.24
N GLU A 132 7.74 0.71 8.34
CA GLU A 132 8.68 0.87 9.44
C GLU A 132 8.90 -0.44 10.19
N GLU A 133 7.82 -1.14 10.53
CA GLU A 133 7.90 -2.41 11.25
C GLU A 133 8.63 -3.48 10.44
N LEU A 134 8.48 -3.48 9.10
CA LEU A 134 9.17 -4.42 8.22
C LEU A 134 10.69 -4.29 8.25
N ARG A 135 11.24 -3.10 8.57
CA ARG A 135 12.69 -2.88 8.64
C ARG A 135 13.36 -3.65 9.78
N THR A 136 12.62 -3.95 10.83
CA THR A 136 13.11 -4.61 12.04
C THR A 136 12.55 -6.01 12.23
N ALA A 137 11.63 -6.45 11.37
CA ALA A 137 11.04 -7.78 11.44
C ALA A 137 12.07 -8.86 11.08
N ASP A 138 12.00 -9.99 11.79
CA ASP A 138 12.77 -11.18 11.43
C ASP A 138 12.10 -11.86 10.23
N LEU A 139 12.58 -11.54 9.03
CA LEU A 139 12.00 -11.99 7.77
C LEU A 139 12.62 -13.29 7.29
N VAL A 140 11.79 -14.17 6.74
CA VAL A 140 12.25 -15.37 6.02
C VAL A 140 13.25 -14.95 4.93
N PRO A 141 14.48 -15.46 4.91
CA PRO A 141 15.52 -15.01 3.96
C PRO A 141 15.06 -15.06 2.49
N THR A 142 14.36 -16.11 2.09
CA THR A 142 13.85 -16.26 0.71
C THR A 142 12.72 -15.32 0.34
N HIS A 143 12.16 -14.55 1.28
CA HIS A 143 11.11 -13.55 1.05
C HIS A 143 11.59 -12.12 1.32
N ARG A 144 12.75 -11.95 1.95
CA ARG A 144 13.27 -10.65 2.40
C ARG A 144 13.33 -9.61 1.29
N ASP A 145 13.98 -9.94 0.18
CA ASP A 145 14.14 -9.04 -0.97
C ASP A 145 12.79 -8.64 -1.60
N LEU A 146 11.80 -9.54 -1.56
CA LEU A 146 10.45 -9.28 -2.08
C LEU A 146 9.69 -8.31 -1.19
N ILE A 147 9.82 -8.48 0.13
CA ILE A 147 9.20 -7.64 1.16
C ILE A 147 9.87 -6.26 1.19
N GLU A 148 11.20 -6.20 1.16
CA GLU A 148 11.97 -4.94 1.14
C GLU A 148 11.73 -4.12 -0.13
N ALA A 149 11.48 -4.78 -1.27
CA ALA A 149 11.10 -4.11 -2.52
C ALA A 149 9.64 -3.67 -2.57
N TRP A 150 8.79 -4.17 -1.66
CA TRP A 150 7.40 -3.76 -1.62
C TRP A 150 7.26 -2.29 -1.21
N ARG A 151 6.37 -1.60 -1.90
CA ARG A 151 5.91 -0.26 -1.53
C ARG A 151 4.39 -0.27 -1.48
N PRO A 152 3.78 0.39 -0.50
CA PRO A 152 2.32 0.58 -0.47
C PRO A 152 1.83 1.15 -1.80
N ALA A 153 0.64 0.79 -2.21
CA ALA A 153 0.00 1.51 -3.28
C ALA A 153 -0.18 2.98 -2.87
N PRO A 154 0.01 3.91 -3.78
CA PRO A 154 -0.29 5.30 -3.51
C PRO A 154 -1.72 5.46 -2.97
N LEU A 155 -1.86 6.28 -1.95
CA LEU A 155 -3.16 6.65 -1.42
C LEU A 155 -3.86 7.58 -2.39
N GLU A 156 -5.05 7.21 -2.86
CA GLU A 156 -5.84 8.05 -3.76
C GLU A 156 -6.36 9.27 -2.98
N VAL A 157 -6.04 10.47 -3.49
CA VAL A 157 -6.42 11.75 -2.88
C VAL A 157 -6.96 12.68 -3.97
N ALA A 158 -8.10 13.29 -3.72
CA ALA A 158 -8.65 14.36 -4.55
C ALA A 158 -8.47 15.72 -3.86
N ALA A 159 -7.97 16.71 -4.61
CA ALA A 159 -7.79 18.08 -4.15
C ALA A 159 -8.50 19.08 -5.05
N ALA A 160 -9.00 20.18 -4.49
CA ALA A 160 -9.69 21.22 -5.19
C ALA A 160 -8.79 22.44 -5.43
N MET A 161 -8.53 22.78 -6.67
CA MET A 161 -8.21 24.15 -7.04
C MET A 161 -9.51 24.97 -6.96
N LEU A 162 -9.92 25.32 -5.75
CA LEU A 162 -11.14 26.06 -5.48
C LEU A 162 -10.92 27.52 -5.82
N THR A 163 -11.62 28.02 -6.86
CA THR A 163 -11.35 29.34 -7.43
C THR A 163 -12.46 30.34 -7.17
N ARG A 164 -12.06 31.61 -6.94
CA ARG A 164 -12.93 32.77 -6.89
C ARG A 164 -12.30 33.93 -7.69
N GLY A 165 -12.80 34.19 -8.86
CA GLY A 165 -12.14 35.13 -9.79
C GLY A 165 -10.73 34.67 -10.16
N GLN A 166 -9.71 35.46 -9.80
CA GLN A 166 -8.33 35.15 -10.06
C GLN A 166 -7.57 34.57 -8.82
N THR A 167 -8.29 34.23 -7.77
CA THR A 167 -7.69 33.66 -6.55
C THR A 167 -8.05 32.20 -6.39
N VAL A 168 -7.19 31.46 -5.71
CA VAL A 168 -7.41 30.10 -5.28
C VAL A 168 -7.43 30.04 -3.76
N LEU A 169 -8.23 29.11 -3.20
CA LEU A 169 -8.28 28.89 -1.76
C LEU A 169 -7.15 27.97 -1.34
N LEU A 170 -6.39 28.40 -0.34
CA LEU A 170 -5.46 27.55 0.41
C LEU A 170 -5.99 27.36 1.82
N CYS A 171 -5.76 26.16 2.35
CA CYS A 171 -6.16 25.76 3.69
C CYS A 171 -4.90 25.44 4.52
N ARG A 172 -4.86 25.93 5.76
CA ARG A 172 -3.72 25.68 6.65
C ARG A 172 -4.01 24.53 7.59
N ARG A 173 -3.16 23.51 7.59
CA ARG A 173 -3.28 22.34 8.46
C ARG A 173 -3.17 22.73 9.93
N PRO A 174 -3.98 22.16 10.83
CA PRO A 174 -3.91 22.46 12.26
C PRO A 174 -2.65 21.88 12.91
N GLU A 175 -2.33 22.37 14.09
CA GLU A 175 -1.31 21.78 14.96
C GLU A 175 -1.67 20.34 15.33
N GLY A 176 -0.66 19.48 15.48
CA GLY A 176 -0.84 18.08 15.86
C GLY A 176 -1.20 17.10 14.74
N LYS A 177 -1.51 17.56 13.54
CA LYS A 177 -1.61 16.68 12.35
C LYS A 177 -0.26 16.55 11.64
N VAL A 178 -0.07 15.49 10.88
CA VAL A 178 1.11 15.31 10.01
C VAL A 178 1.22 16.52 9.08
N ARG A 179 2.43 17.04 8.83
CA ARG A 179 2.68 18.29 8.07
C ARG A 179 1.96 19.50 8.67
N ALA A 180 1.98 19.59 9.99
CA ALA A 180 1.33 20.65 10.75
C ALA A 180 1.72 22.05 10.24
N LEU A 181 0.75 22.97 10.21
CA LEU A 181 0.89 24.37 9.83
C LEU A 181 1.27 24.65 8.36
N GLN A 182 1.53 23.61 7.55
CA GLN A 182 1.68 23.77 6.11
C GLN A 182 0.35 24.06 5.44
N TRP A 183 0.42 24.64 4.25
CA TRP A 183 -0.73 24.97 3.44
C TRP A 183 -0.96 23.92 2.35
N GLU A 184 -2.20 23.69 1.99
CA GLU A 184 -2.60 22.70 1.01
C GLU A 184 -3.86 23.19 0.24
N PHE A 185 -4.14 22.56 -0.89
CA PHE A 185 -5.46 22.64 -1.50
C PHE A 185 -6.45 21.83 -0.66
N PRO A 186 -7.71 22.33 -0.48
CA PRO A 186 -8.72 21.56 0.25
C PRO A 186 -9.02 20.24 -0.44
N GLY A 187 -9.22 19.18 0.32
CA GLY A 187 -9.52 17.84 -0.18
C GLY A 187 -8.99 16.72 0.70
N GLY A 188 -9.22 15.50 0.28
CA GLY A 188 -8.84 14.35 1.09
C GLY A 188 -8.86 13.02 0.36
N LYS A 189 -8.85 11.96 1.13
CA LYS A 189 -8.76 10.58 0.66
C LYS A 189 -10.06 10.10 0.03
N LEU A 190 -9.96 9.34 -1.07
CA LEU A 190 -11.12 8.65 -1.62
C LEU A 190 -11.54 7.51 -0.67
N GLU A 191 -12.83 7.39 -0.43
CA GLU A 191 -13.42 6.22 0.20
C GLU A 191 -13.68 5.09 -0.80
N PRO A 192 -13.80 3.82 -0.35
CA PRO A 192 -14.02 2.69 -1.26
C PRO A 192 -15.27 2.87 -2.13
N GLY A 193 -15.07 2.86 -3.46
CA GLY A 193 -16.15 3.03 -4.44
C GLY A 193 -16.52 4.48 -4.76
N GLU A 194 -15.83 5.45 -4.17
CA GLU A 194 -16.03 6.86 -4.40
C GLU A 194 -15.23 7.34 -5.62
N THR A 195 -15.80 8.23 -6.43
CA THR A 195 -15.04 8.94 -7.47
C THR A 195 -14.31 10.14 -6.87
N GLY A 196 -13.30 10.70 -7.58
CA GLY A 196 -12.57 11.87 -7.11
C GLY A 196 -13.49 13.08 -6.89
N GLU A 197 -14.49 13.27 -7.76
CA GLU A 197 -15.46 14.35 -7.65
C GLU A 197 -16.37 14.18 -6.42
N GLN A 198 -16.77 12.93 -6.11
CA GLN A 198 -17.59 12.63 -4.94
C GLN A 198 -16.79 12.85 -3.64
N ALA A 199 -15.55 12.34 -3.59
CA ALA A 199 -14.62 12.57 -2.49
C ALA A 199 -14.44 14.06 -2.23
N LEU A 200 -14.19 14.84 -3.28
CA LEU A 200 -13.95 16.26 -3.16
C LEU A 200 -15.17 17.03 -2.65
N ALA A 201 -16.37 16.70 -3.15
CA ALA A 201 -17.61 17.31 -2.67
C ALA A 201 -17.89 16.97 -1.19
N ARG A 202 -17.57 15.74 -0.74
CA ARG A 202 -17.67 15.32 0.66
C ARG A 202 -16.66 16.07 1.54
N GLU A 203 -15.38 16.06 1.17
CA GLU A 203 -14.29 16.69 1.93
C GLU A 203 -14.51 18.21 2.07
N CYS A 204 -14.91 18.91 0.99
CA CYS A 204 -15.22 20.34 1.07
C CYS A 204 -16.39 20.63 2.03
N ARG A 205 -17.37 19.74 2.12
CA ARG A 205 -18.46 19.88 3.07
C ARG A 205 -18.01 19.65 4.51
N GLU A 206 -17.17 18.64 4.73
CA GLU A 206 -16.66 18.27 6.05
C GLU A 206 -15.65 19.30 6.56
N GLU A 207 -14.66 19.66 5.76
CA GLU A 207 -13.55 20.52 6.17
C GLU A 207 -13.88 22.03 6.11
N LEU A 208 -14.72 22.43 5.15
CA LEU A 208 -15.02 23.83 4.86
C LEU A 208 -16.48 24.22 5.10
N GLY A 209 -17.37 23.26 5.36
CA GLY A 209 -18.82 23.53 5.42
C GLY A 209 -19.37 24.08 4.12
N ALA A 210 -18.69 23.84 3.00
CA ALA A 210 -19.00 24.45 1.71
C ALA A 210 -19.52 23.43 0.70
N GLU A 211 -20.61 23.76 0.02
CA GLU A 211 -21.00 23.08 -1.20
C GLU A 211 -20.17 23.63 -2.35
N VAL A 212 -19.69 22.72 -3.21
CA VAL A 212 -18.83 23.06 -4.35
C VAL A 212 -19.37 22.47 -5.65
N ARG A 213 -19.12 23.15 -6.74
CA ARG A 213 -19.25 22.61 -8.08
C ARG A 213 -17.89 22.09 -8.51
N VAL A 214 -17.74 20.79 -8.59
CA VAL A 214 -16.51 20.16 -9.09
C VAL A 214 -16.55 20.21 -10.62
N GLY A 215 -15.46 20.69 -11.20
CA GLY A 215 -15.23 20.79 -12.64
C GLY A 215 -14.25 19.69 -13.12
N PRO A 216 -13.60 19.92 -14.26
CA PRO A 216 -12.68 18.94 -14.84
C PRO A 216 -11.42 18.74 -13.98
N ARG A 217 -10.78 17.58 -14.16
CA ARG A 217 -9.43 17.33 -13.67
C ARG A 217 -8.45 18.31 -14.34
N VAL A 218 -7.60 18.92 -13.53
CA VAL A 218 -6.57 19.88 -13.96
C VAL A 218 -5.25 19.19 -14.15
N ASP A 219 -4.84 18.38 -13.16
CA ASP A 219 -3.56 17.69 -13.15
C ASP A 219 -3.59 16.50 -12.19
N GLU A 220 -2.58 15.64 -12.26
CA GLU A 220 -2.37 14.54 -11.32
C GLU A 220 -0.90 14.22 -11.17
N LEU A 221 -0.51 13.71 -10.00
CA LEU A 221 0.86 13.25 -9.74
C LEU A 221 0.89 12.17 -8.67
N VAL A 222 1.92 11.34 -8.71
CA VAL A 222 2.31 10.49 -7.59
C VAL A 222 3.44 11.16 -6.84
N PHE A 223 3.28 11.29 -5.52
CA PHE A 223 4.29 11.88 -4.64
C PHE A 223 4.63 10.94 -3.51
N ASP A 224 5.93 10.63 -3.36
CA ASP A 224 6.44 9.76 -2.31
C ASP A 224 6.90 10.62 -1.12
N TYR A 225 6.13 10.58 -0.04
CA TYR A 225 6.56 11.06 1.26
C TYR A 225 7.38 9.97 1.98
N PRO A 226 8.15 10.32 3.03
CA PRO A 226 8.87 9.31 3.82
C PRO A 226 7.96 8.24 4.45
N ASP A 227 6.72 8.63 4.77
CA ASP A 227 5.73 7.83 5.50
C ASP A 227 4.70 7.15 4.59
N LEU A 228 4.43 7.69 3.38
CA LEU A 228 3.43 7.14 2.45
C LEU A 228 3.63 7.70 1.03
N SER A 229 3.08 7.01 0.03
CA SER A 229 2.90 7.55 -1.32
C SER A 229 1.46 8.03 -1.51
N VAL A 230 1.27 9.13 -2.20
CA VAL A 230 -0.05 9.65 -2.59
C VAL A 230 -0.16 9.75 -4.11
N HIS A 231 -1.30 9.35 -4.65
CA HIS A 231 -1.73 9.73 -6.00
C HIS A 231 -2.72 10.88 -5.84
N LEU A 232 -2.24 12.09 -6.07
CA LEU A 232 -2.98 13.33 -5.86
C LEU A 232 -3.55 13.81 -7.20
N THR A 233 -4.87 13.84 -7.30
CA THR A 233 -5.59 14.35 -8.46
C THR A 233 -6.18 15.73 -8.12
N LEU A 234 -5.78 16.75 -8.88
CA LEU A 234 -6.26 18.11 -8.72
C LEU A 234 -7.44 18.39 -9.66
N TYR A 235 -8.55 18.84 -9.11
CA TYR A 235 -9.74 19.25 -9.86
C TYR A 235 -9.97 20.75 -9.79
N GLN A 236 -10.41 21.34 -10.87
CA GLN A 236 -10.99 22.67 -10.79
C GLN A 236 -12.30 22.61 -9.99
N ALA A 237 -12.54 23.59 -9.13
CA ALA A 237 -13.80 23.68 -8.40
C ALA A 237 -14.19 25.13 -8.12
N GLU A 238 -15.49 25.36 -7.91
CA GLU A 238 -16.06 26.66 -7.55
C GLU A 238 -16.90 26.49 -6.28
N PRO A 239 -16.77 27.37 -5.28
CA PRO A 239 -17.64 27.34 -4.11
C PRO A 239 -19.05 27.81 -4.46
N LEU A 240 -20.06 27.06 -4.09
CA LEU A 240 -21.47 27.43 -4.18
C LEU A 240 -21.96 28.14 -2.91
N THR A 241 -21.28 27.86 -1.78
CA THR A 241 -21.49 28.51 -0.50
C THR A 241 -20.17 29.02 0.06
N GLU A 242 -20.19 29.93 1.02
CA GLU A 242 -18.96 30.53 1.59
C GLU A 242 -18.17 29.52 2.42
N PRO A 243 -16.91 29.19 2.06
CA PRO A 243 -16.06 28.29 2.83
C PRO A 243 -15.70 28.87 4.20
N ARG A 244 -15.67 28.02 5.22
CA ARG A 244 -15.25 28.33 6.59
C ARG A 244 -14.27 27.27 7.07
N ALA A 245 -13.29 27.64 7.88
CA ALA A 245 -12.36 26.69 8.47
C ALA A 245 -13.09 25.90 9.58
N LEU A 246 -13.46 24.66 9.28
CA LEU A 246 -14.03 23.73 10.28
C LEU A 246 -12.96 22.82 10.86
N GLU A 247 -12.09 22.25 10.01
CA GLU A 247 -10.98 21.40 10.44
C GLU A 247 -9.61 22.08 10.30
N HIS A 248 -9.48 23.07 9.41
CA HIS A 248 -8.24 23.79 9.18
C HIS A 248 -8.04 24.92 10.19
N SER A 249 -6.78 25.32 10.42
CA SER A 249 -6.44 26.41 11.32
C SER A 249 -6.61 27.79 10.69
N ALA A 250 -6.60 27.90 9.37
CA ALA A 250 -6.81 29.12 8.61
C ALA A 250 -7.19 28.81 7.15
N LEU A 251 -7.84 29.77 6.50
CA LEU A 251 -8.13 29.81 5.06
C LEU A 251 -7.60 31.11 4.48
N ASP A 252 -7.09 31.07 3.24
CA ASP A 252 -6.65 32.27 2.53
C ASP A 252 -6.92 32.19 1.04
N TRP A 253 -7.46 33.29 0.47
CA TRP A 253 -7.69 33.43 -0.96
C TRP A 253 -6.49 34.09 -1.63
N VAL A 254 -5.70 33.32 -2.38
CA VAL A 254 -4.38 33.74 -2.85
C VAL A 254 -4.38 33.88 -4.37
N GLY A 255 -3.89 35.01 -4.84
CA GLY A 255 -3.65 35.20 -6.28
C GLY A 255 -2.39 34.44 -6.74
N PRO A 256 -2.25 34.14 -8.05
CA PRO A 256 -1.17 33.32 -8.60
C PRO A 256 0.24 33.78 -8.17
N ALA A 257 0.50 35.07 -8.17
CA ALA A 257 1.80 35.64 -7.74
C ALA A 257 2.09 35.49 -6.24
N GLY A 258 1.09 35.17 -5.44
CA GLY A 258 1.22 35.00 -3.99
C GLY A 258 1.53 33.57 -3.57
N LEU A 259 1.18 32.57 -4.37
CA LEU A 259 1.28 31.14 -4.03
C LEU A 259 2.68 30.69 -3.60
N ALA A 260 3.73 31.24 -4.22
CA ALA A 260 5.11 30.90 -3.92
C ALA A 260 5.56 31.32 -2.50
N ARG A 261 4.79 32.17 -1.80
CA ARG A 261 5.10 32.66 -0.44
C ARG A 261 4.58 31.73 0.66
N TYR A 262 3.72 30.78 0.30
CA TYR A 262 3.13 29.84 1.27
C TYR A 262 4.03 28.61 1.42
N ASP A 263 4.16 28.13 2.64
CA ASP A 263 4.77 26.83 2.93
C ASP A 263 3.77 25.73 2.59
N LEU A 264 3.70 25.37 1.31
CA LEU A 264 2.78 24.36 0.80
C LEU A 264 3.27 22.97 1.16
N CYS A 265 2.32 22.06 1.42
CA CYS A 265 2.62 20.62 1.48
C CYS A 265 3.39 20.20 0.21
N PRO A 266 4.41 19.32 0.34
CA PRO A 266 5.31 18.99 -0.77
C PRO A 266 4.63 18.50 -2.05
N ALA A 267 3.53 17.73 -1.95
CA ALA A 267 2.77 17.30 -3.12
C ALA A 267 2.05 18.48 -3.79
N ASP A 268 1.37 19.33 -3.01
CA ASP A 268 0.65 20.50 -3.49
C ASP A 268 1.56 21.53 -4.17
N ARG A 269 2.77 21.67 -3.64
CA ARG A 269 3.81 22.55 -4.22
C ARG A 269 4.12 22.20 -5.68
N ARG A 270 3.93 20.96 -6.09
CA ARG A 270 4.20 20.49 -7.48
C ARG A 270 3.22 21.06 -8.49
N PHE A 271 2.03 21.50 -8.05
CA PHE A 271 1.02 22.12 -8.91
C PHE A 271 1.19 23.65 -9.02
N VAL A 272 2.12 24.21 -8.29
CA VAL A 272 2.36 25.67 -8.27
C VAL A 272 3.67 25.95 -9.01
N PRO A 273 3.65 26.89 -9.99
CA PRO A 273 4.83 27.27 -10.79
C PRO A 273 6.02 27.74 -9.97
#